data_4acf3d2f51d071fd9a2d0d9a7598184c
#
_entry.id   4acf3d2f51d071fd9a2d0d9a7598184c
#
_cell.length_a   1.000
_cell.length_b   1.000
_cell.length_c   1.000
_cell.angle_alpha   90.00
_cell.angle_beta   90.00
_cell.angle_gamma   90.00
#
_symmetry.space_group_name_H-M   'P 1'
#
loop_
_entity.id
_entity.type
_entity.pdbx_description
1 polymer ?
#
loop_
_entity_poly.entity_id
_entity_poly.type
_entity_poly.pdbx_seq_one_letter_code
_entity_poly.pdbx_strand_id
1 'polypeptide(L)'
;MMDAVNNVIVQISDVVWNYLLLFLLVGTGIFFTIRTRFVQVRRFKKAWLRVFGGFSLKGKKAGKNGMSSFQALATAIAAQVGTGNIAGCATALVSGGPGAIFWMWLAAFFGMATIYGEAVLAQKSKKRDENGEVVGGPVYYITHVFKGGFGRFLAVFFAVAVILALGFMGNMVQSNSISDAFHTAFAIPRWAMGLVVALLAAFIFLGGISRIASFTEKVVPVMAALYLCGALIVLIMNIGNLPSAVASIFVGAFCPRALAGSAAGMTVRMAMRYGVARGLFSNEAGMGSTPHAHAIADVKDPEEQGEVAMIGVFIDTFVVLTMTALVILSSGVLDEMIDAGTTGTPVAQAAFATGFKGFGPKFVAVCLLFFAFSTIIGWYFFARQNVKYLWGAKAVLPFSIIVVAFVFLGSLLKVELVWNLSDLFNGLMVIPNLIALLALSGVVAKAAAEFRKK
;
A
#
# COMPACT_ATOMS: atom_id res chain seq x y z
N MET A 1 -15.59 -26.70 -9.42
CA MET A 1 -14.15 -26.58 -9.73
C MET A 1 -13.57 -25.24 -9.27
N MET A 2 -14.19 -24.09 -9.62
CA MET A 2 -13.72 -22.75 -9.14
C MET A 2 -13.74 -22.63 -7.62
N ASP A 3 -14.79 -23.09 -6.95
CA ASP A 3 -14.88 -23.01 -5.48
C ASP A 3 -13.83 -23.88 -4.78
N ALA A 4 -13.49 -25.05 -5.34
CA ALA A 4 -12.42 -25.90 -4.81
C ALA A 4 -11.04 -25.22 -4.95
N VAL A 5 -10.77 -24.57 -6.08
CA VAL A 5 -9.54 -23.79 -6.29
C VAL A 5 -9.48 -22.60 -5.34
N ASN A 6 -10.58 -21.85 -5.18
CA ASN A 6 -10.64 -20.73 -4.24
C ASN A 6 -10.40 -21.18 -2.80
N ASN A 7 -10.97 -22.30 -2.38
CA ASN A 7 -10.75 -22.86 -1.03
C ASN A 7 -9.28 -23.21 -0.79
N VAL A 8 -8.58 -23.79 -1.76
CA VAL A 8 -7.15 -24.10 -1.65
C VAL A 8 -6.33 -22.80 -1.55
N ILE A 9 -6.64 -21.79 -2.35
CA ILE A 9 -5.98 -20.49 -2.32
C ILE A 9 -6.15 -19.85 -0.94
N VAL A 10 -7.37 -19.84 -0.40
CA VAL A 10 -7.68 -19.31 0.93
C VAL A 10 -6.90 -20.04 2.01
N GLN A 11 -6.88 -21.39 2.00
CA GLN A 11 -6.15 -22.18 2.98
C GLN A 11 -4.65 -21.88 2.98
N ILE A 12 -4.02 -21.81 1.80
CA ILE A 12 -2.60 -21.47 1.69
C ILE A 12 -2.35 -20.03 2.16
N SER A 13 -3.17 -19.09 1.72
CA SER A 13 -3.09 -17.69 2.12
C SER A 13 -3.24 -17.54 3.64
N ASP A 14 -4.19 -18.26 4.24
CA ASP A 14 -4.41 -18.25 5.69
C ASP A 14 -3.20 -18.77 6.48
N VAL A 15 -2.57 -19.83 6.03
CA VAL A 15 -1.34 -20.34 6.67
C VAL A 15 -0.21 -19.32 6.56
N VAL A 16 -0.01 -18.75 5.38
CA VAL A 16 1.05 -17.77 5.12
C VAL A 16 0.86 -16.51 5.97
N TRP A 17 -0.35 -15.94 5.99
CA TRP A 17 -0.62 -14.70 6.70
C TRP A 17 -0.74 -14.89 8.22
N ASN A 18 -1.41 -15.94 8.70
CA ASN A 18 -1.68 -16.11 10.13
C ASN A 18 -0.48 -16.59 10.95
N TYR A 19 0.40 -17.39 10.34
CA TYR A 19 1.47 -18.07 11.09
C TYR A 19 2.86 -17.59 10.68
N LEU A 20 3.06 -17.15 9.45
CA LEU A 20 4.38 -16.77 8.98
C LEU A 20 4.55 -15.25 8.91
N LEU A 21 3.74 -14.59 8.11
CA LEU A 21 3.96 -13.17 7.78
C LEU A 21 3.64 -12.22 8.93
N LEU A 22 2.62 -12.53 9.72
CA LEU A 22 2.28 -11.71 10.89
C LEU A 22 3.50 -11.54 11.81
N PHE A 23 4.15 -12.67 12.18
CA PHE A 23 5.31 -12.63 13.04
C PHE A 23 6.57 -12.13 12.34
N LEU A 24 6.77 -12.52 11.09
CA LEU A 24 7.96 -12.17 10.35
C LEU A 24 8.02 -10.66 10.05
N LEU A 25 6.90 -10.05 9.62
CA LEU A 25 6.83 -8.62 9.31
C LEU A 25 6.93 -7.76 10.56
N VAL A 26 6.12 -8.05 11.58
CA VAL A 26 6.17 -7.31 12.85
C VAL A 26 7.51 -7.51 13.53
N GLY A 27 8.01 -8.75 13.57
CA GLY A 27 9.32 -9.09 14.15
C GLY A 27 10.46 -8.38 13.44
N THR A 28 10.45 -8.33 12.11
CA THR A 28 11.43 -7.57 11.32
C THR A 28 11.34 -6.08 11.62
N GLY A 29 10.12 -5.53 11.75
CA GLY A 29 9.92 -4.12 12.10
C GLY A 29 10.46 -3.77 13.49
N ILE A 30 10.22 -4.61 14.49
CA ILE A 30 10.79 -4.47 15.84
C ILE A 30 12.32 -4.57 15.78
N PHE A 31 12.84 -5.57 15.06
CA PHE A 31 14.28 -5.76 14.89
C PHE A 31 14.95 -4.54 14.26
N PHE A 32 14.42 -4.00 13.16
CA PHE A 32 14.94 -2.79 12.53
C PHE A 32 14.78 -1.56 13.41
N THR A 33 13.68 -1.44 14.17
CA THR A 33 13.49 -0.36 15.14
C THR A 33 14.61 -0.32 16.16
N ILE A 34 14.95 -1.48 16.76
CA ILE A 34 16.03 -1.59 17.73
C ILE A 34 17.38 -1.36 17.04
N ARG A 35 17.61 -2.01 15.90
CA ARG A 35 18.88 -1.96 15.17
C ARG A 35 19.23 -0.56 14.65
N THR A 36 18.24 0.21 14.25
CA THR A 36 18.39 1.61 13.81
C THR A 36 18.22 2.62 14.96
N ARG A 37 18.03 2.13 16.20
CA ARG A 37 17.86 2.94 17.41
C ARG A 37 16.65 3.88 17.30
N PHE A 38 15.48 3.34 16.98
CA PHE A 38 14.22 4.07 16.83
C PHE A 38 14.31 5.23 15.82
N VAL A 39 14.81 4.93 14.61
CA VAL A 39 14.97 5.94 13.54
C VAL A 39 13.68 6.68 13.24
N GLN A 40 12.54 5.99 13.26
CA GLN A 40 11.20 6.54 13.01
C GLN A 40 10.78 7.58 14.05
N VAL A 41 11.34 7.58 15.24
CA VAL A 41 11.08 8.59 16.27
C VAL A 41 12.12 9.72 16.18
N ARG A 42 13.42 9.34 16.23
CA ARG A 42 14.51 10.29 16.33
C ARG A 42 14.68 11.18 15.09
N ARG A 43 14.38 10.63 13.91
CA ARG A 43 14.56 11.34 12.63
C ARG A 43 13.24 11.86 12.06
N PHE A 44 12.11 11.62 12.74
CA PHE A 44 10.78 11.99 12.24
C PHE A 44 10.68 13.49 11.90
N LYS A 45 11.09 14.37 12.79
CA LYS A 45 11.05 15.82 12.54
C LYS A 45 11.89 16.21 11.32
N LYS A 46 13.09 15.63 11.15
CA LYS A 46 13.94 15.91 9.99
C LYS A 46 13.32 15.33 8.71
N ALA A 47 12.79 14.13 8.77
CA ALA A 47 12.08 13.48 7.67
C ALA A 47 10.86 14.31 7.22
N TRP A 48 10.05 14.77 8.18
CA TRP A 48 8.92 15.65 7.92
C TRP A 48 9.32 16.97 7.25
N LEU A 49 10.33 17.63 7.78
CA LEU A 49 10.85 18.86 7.19
C LEU A 49 11.47 18.65 5.80
N ARG A 50 12.06 17.47 5.53
CA ARG A 50 12.59 17.11 4.20
C ARG A 50 11.47 16.99 3.17
N VAL A 51 10.34 16.42 3.55
CA VAL A 51 9.18 16.25 2.66
C VAL A 51 8.42 17.57 2.48
N PHE A 52 8.15 18.29 3.57
CA PHE A 52 7.23 19.44 3.58
C PHE A 52 7.91 20.79 3.73
N GLY A 53 9.12 20.86 4.27
CA GLY A 53 9.82 22.13 4.54
C GLY A 53 10.33 22.87 3.30
N GLY A 54 10.38 22.20 2.16
CA GLY A 54 10.77 22.80 0.86
C GLY A 54 9.68 22.61 -0.20
N PHE A 55 8.40 22.57 0.22
CA PHE A 55 7.28 22.29 -0.67
C PHE A 55 7.20 23.32 -1.79
N SER A 56 7.74 22.98 -2.95
CA SER A 56 7.58 23.73 -4.19
C SER A 56 6.77 22.85 -5.14
N LEU A 57 5.60 23.32 -5.54
CA LEU A 57 4.80 22.69 -6.60
C LEU A 57 5.58 22.58 -7.94
N LYS A 58 6.71 23.28 -8.04
CA LYS A 58 7.69 23.16 -9.11
C LYS A 58 8.93 22.41 -8.59
N GLY A 59 8.79 21.12 -8.26
CA GLY A 59 9.90 20.29 -7.75
C GLY A 59 11.17 20.42 -8.58
N LYS A 60 12.35 20.19 -7.95
CA LYS A 60 13.62 20.12 -8.68
C LYS A 60 13.48 19.08 -9.79
N LYS A 61 13.68 19.48 -11.04
CA LYS A 61 13.64 18.53 -12.16
C LYS A 61 14.71 17.48 -11.96
N ALA A 62 14.28 16.21 -11.90
CA ALA A 62 15.22 15.09 -11.98
C ALA A 62 16.00 15.14 -13.29
N GLY A 63 17.21 14.57 -13.30
CA GLY A 63 17.93 14.30 -14.55
C GLY A 63 17.07 13.42 -15.49
N LYS A 64 17.39 13.43 -16.79
CA LYS A 64 16.57 12.80 -17.86
C LYS A 64 16.17 11.33 -17.61
N ASN A 65 16.86 10.61 -16.71
CA ASN A 65 16.78 9.16 -16.52
C ASN A 65 16.46 8.71 -15.08
N GLY A 66 15.91 9.59 -14.23
CA GLY A 66 15.54 9.29 -12.83
C GLY A 66 14.31 10.07 -12.37
N MET A 67 14.01 10.00 -11.07
CA MET A 67 12.95 10.77 -10.40
C MET A 67 13.57 11.69 -9.35
N SER A 68 12.95 12.85 -9.08
CA SER A 68 13.28 13.61 -7.87
C SER A 68 12.85 12.81 -6.63
N SER A 69 13.41 13.15 -5.45
CA SER A 69 13.01 12.50 -4.18
C SER A 69 11.51 12.64 -3.92
N PHE A 70 10.91 13.77 -4.27
CA PHE A 70 9.48 14.00 -4.15
C PHE A 70 8.65 13.16 -5.17
N GLN A 71 9.09 13.05 -6.41
CA GLN A 71 8.45 12.19 -7.42
C GLN A 71 8.50 10.71 -7.01
N ALA A 72 9.63 10.26 -6.46
CA ALA A 72 9.77 8.90 -5.94
C ALA A 72 8.85 8.65 -4.74
N LEU A 73 8.75 9.62 -3.81
CA LEU A 73 7.79 9.57 -2.72
C LEU A 73 6.34 9.55 -3.22
N ALA A 74 6.00 10.44 -4.14
CA ALA A 74 4.67 10.50 -4.72
C ALA A 74 4.31 9.19 -5.45
N THR A 75 5.27 8.56 -6.13
CA THR A 75 5.07 7.25 -6.77
C THR A 75 4.89 6.13 -5.73
N ALA A 76 5.63 6.18 -4.62
CA ALA A 76 5.46 5.24 -3.52
C ALA A 76 4.10 5.44 -2.81
N ILE A 77 3.72 6.68 -2.49
CA ILE A 77 2.41 7.01 -1.90
C ILE A 77 1.26 6.65 -2.87
N ALA A 78 1.43 6.86 -4.17
CA ALA A 78 0.44 6.44 -5.18
C ALA A 78 0.17 4.93 -5.13
N ALA A 79 1.20 4.13 -4.86
CA ALA A 79 1.07 2.69 -4.68
C ALA A 79 0.41 2.34 -3.33
N GLN A 80 0.82 3.00 -2.25
CA GLN A 80 0.36 2.75 -0.88
C GLN A 80 -1.10 3.19 -0.68
N VAL A 81 -1.42 4.44 -1.06
CA VAL A 81 -2.76 5.02 -0.85
C VAL A 81 -3.70 4.59 -1.97
N GLY A 82 -4.38 3.47 -1.76
CA GLY A 82 -5.26 2.81 -2.72
C GLY A 82 -6.55 2.28 -2.10
N THR A 83 -7.03 1.15 -2.60
CA THR A 83 -8.18 0.46 -2.03
C THR A 83 -7.95 0.04 -0.58
N GLY A 84 -6.70 -0.16 -0.17
CA GLY A 84 -6.33 -0.51 1.21
C GLY A 84 -6.84 0.48 2.24
N ASN A 85 -6.73 1.78 1.96
CA ASN A 85 -7.11 2.85 2.88
C ASN A 85 -8.64 3.01 3.03
N ILE A 86 -9.42 2.61 2.04
CA ILE A 86 -10.89 2.73 2.07
C ILE A 86 -11.51 1.34 2.28
N ALA A 87 -11.44 0.47 1.29
CA ALA A 87 -12.05 -0.85 1.35
C ALA A 87 -11.33 -1.79 2.33
N GLY A 88 -9.99 -1.75 2.37
CA GLY A 88 -9.17 -2.55 3.28
C GLY A 88 -9.40 -2.17 4.75
N CYS A 89 -9.46 -0.88 5.05
CA CYS A 89 -9.79 -0.35 6.38
C CYS A 89 -11.20 -0.79 6.81
N ALA A 90 -12.20 -0.64 5.93
CA ALA A 90 -13.57 -1.09 6.19
C ALA A 90 -13.65 -2.60 6.43
N THR A 91 -12.95 -3.40 5.62
CA THR A 91 -12.86 -4.86 5.81
C THR A 91 -12.21 -5.22 7.15
N ALA A 92 -11.17 -4.51 7.57
CA ALA A 92 -10.53 -4.75 8.86
C ALA A 92 -11.46 -4.43 10.03
N LEU A 93 -12.25 -3.35 9.93
CA LEU A 93 -13.26 -3.00 10.94
C LEU A 93 -14.38 -4.02 11.02
N VAL A 94 -14.88 -4.49 9.88
CA VAL A 94 -15.95 -5.51 9.83
C VAL A 94 -15.46 -6.85 10.35
N SER A 95 -14.25 -7.28 9.99
CA SER A 95 -13.74 -8.63 10.32
C SER A 95 -12.96 -8.69 11.63
N GLY A 96 -12.34 -7.60 12.04
CA GLY A 96 -11.47 -7.52 13.23
C GLY A 96 -11.97 -6.57 14.33
N GLY A 97 -13.06 -5.84 14.06
CA GLY A 97 -13.60 -4.83 14.96
C GLY A 97 -12.76 -3.55 15.03
N PRO A 98 -13.21 -2.56 15.83
CA PRO A 98 -12.50 -1.28 15.99
C PRO A 98 -11.05 -1.43 16.41
N GLY A 99 -10.73 -2.45 17.21
CA GLY A 99 -9.37 -2.75 17.68
C GLY A 99 -8.37 -3.06 16.57
N ALA A 100 -8.82 -3.46 15.39
CA ALA A 100 -7.93 -3.69 14.23
C ALA A 100 -7.14 -2.43 13.88
N ILE A 101 -7.69 -1.25 14.08
CA ILE A 101 -7.01 0.03 13.80
C ILE A 101 -5.81 0.24 14.70
N PHE A 102 -5.92 -0.09 15.99
CA PHE A 102 -4.77 -0.05 16.90
C PHE A 102 -3.61 -0.94 16.40
N TRP A 103 -3.91 -2.15 15.96
CA TRP A 103 -2.92 -3.09 15.46
C TRP A 103 -2.33 -2.66 14.11
N MET A 104 -3.12 -1.94 13.27
CA MET A 104 -2.60 -1.27 12.08
C MET A 104 -1.57 -0.19 12.43
N TRP A 105 -1.87 0.67 13.41
CA TRP A 105 -0.94 1.71 13.87
C TRP A 105 0.36 1.10 14.41
N LEU A 106 0.23 0.05 15.21
CA LEU A 106 1.41 -0.63 15.77
C LEU A 106 2.28 -1.26 14.67
N ALA A 107 1.65 -1.95 13.72
CA ALA A 107 2.35 -2.52 12.56
C ALA A 107 3.02 -1.44 11.71
N ALA A 108 2.34 -0.33 11.44
CA ALA A 108 2.88 0.80 10.70
C ALA A 108 4.04 1.48 11.42
N PHE A 109 3.94 1.67 12.75
CA PHE A 109 5.03 2.23 13.55
C PHE A 109 6.33 1.44 13.41
N PHE A 110 6.26 0.11 13.53
CA PHE A 110 7.41 -0.75 13.29
C PHE A 110 7.78 -0.85 11.81
N GLY A 111 6.79 -0.83 10.92
CA GLY A 111 6.96 -0.82 9.47
C GLY A 111 7.75 0.38 8.97
N MET A 112 7.62 1.56 9.63
CA MET A 112 8.43 2.74 9.30
C MET A 112 9.94 2.47 9.39
N ALA A 113 10.40 1.67 10.35
CA ALA A 113 11.81 1.31 10.44
C ALA A 113 12.22 0.29 9.37
N THR A 114 11.31 -0.61 8.99
CA THR A 114 11.53 -1.58 7.91
C THR A 114 11.67 -0.87 6.57
N ILE A 115 10.72 0.00 6.22
CA ILE A 115 10.73 0.71 4.93
C ILE A 115 11.93 1.67 4.82
N TYR A 116 12.39 2.25 5.96
CA TYR A 116 13.64 2.99 6.00
C TYR A 116 14.80 2.11 5.52
N GLY A 117 14.91 0.89 6.06
CA GLY A 117 15.94 -0.07 5.66
C GLY A 117 15.83 -0.47 4.19
N GLU A 118 14.62 -0.74 3.70
CA GLU A 118 14.33 -1.05 2.31
C GLU A 118 14.79 0.06 1.36
N ALA A 119 14.44 1.30 1.65
CA ALA A 119 14.79 2.45 0.81
C ALA A 119 16.30 2.72 0.81
N VAL A 120 16.97 2.61 1.97
CA VAL A 120 18.42 2.73 2.07
C VAL A 120 19.14 1.65 1.24
N LEU A 121 18.70 0.39 1.33
CA LEU A 121 19.28 -0.71 0.55
C LEU A 121 19.02 -0.56 -0.94
N ALA A 122 17.82 -0.12 -1.32
CA ALA A 122 17.46 0.14 -2.70
C ALA A 122 18.35 1.22 -3.32
N GLN A 123 18.60 2.30 -2.60
CA GLN A 123 19.51 3.36 -3.03
C GLN A 123 20.97 2.89 -3.15
N LYS A 124 21.43 2.05 -2.21
CA LYS A 124 22.81 1.53 -2.22
C LYS A 124 23.06 0.48 -3.31
N SER A 125 22.01 -0.19 -3.77
CA SER A 125 22.10 -1.29 -4.75
C SER A 125 21.61 -0.92 -6.15
N LYS A 126 21.14 0.31 -6.37
CA LYS A 126 20.66 0.77 -7.68
C LYS A 126 21.74 0.71 -8.74
N LYS A 127 21.32 0.47 -9.98
CA LYS A 127 22.20 0.38 -11.15
C LYS A 127 21.65 1.26 -12.29
N ARG A 128 22.43 1.39 -13.36
CA ARG A 128 21.96 1.89 -14.64
C ARG A 128 21.86 0.74 -15.61
N ASP A 129 20.77 0.71 -16.39
CA ASP A 129 20.62 -0.27 -17.45
C ASP A 129 21.33 0.16 -18.75
N GLU A 130 21.17 -0.64 -19.79
CA GLU A 130 21.77 -0.41 -21.11
C GLU A 130 21.32 0.91 -21.76
N ASN A 131 20.15 1.43 -21.41
CA ASN A 131 19.59 2.69 -21.89
C ASN A 131 19.95 3.88 -20.98
N GLY A 132 20.75 3.66 -19.93
CA GLY A 132 21.13 4.66 -18.95
C GLY A 132 20.04 5.01 -17.94
N GLU A 133 18.87 4.32 -17.96
CA GLU A 133 17.81 4.49 -16.95
C GLU A 133 18.27 3.90 -15.63
N VAL A 134 17.93 4.60 -14.52
CA VAL A 134 18.17 4.07 -13.18
C VAL A 134 17.18 2.93 -12.90
N VAL A 135 17.70 1.79 -12.48
CA VAL A 135 16.93 0.60 -12.09
C VAL A 135 17.35 0.17 -10.68
N GLY A 136 16.41 -0.36 -9.92
CA GLY A 136 16.68 -0.81 -8.54
C GLY A 136 15.46 -1.49 -7.94
N GLY A 137 15.61 -1.90 -6.69
CA GLY A 137 14.61 -2.63 -5.95
C GLY A 137 15.19 -3.92 -5.34
N PRO A 138 14.34 -4.78 -4.73
CA PRO A 138 14.81 -5.93 -3.98
C PRO A 138 15.69 -6.92 -4.76
N VAL A 139 15.40 -7.19 -6.02
CA VAL A 139 16.21 -8.10 -6.84
C VAL A 139 17.70 -7.74 -6.84
N TYR A 140 18.04 -6.45 -6.76
CA TYR A 140 19.40 -5.96 -6.79
C TYR A 140 20.11 -6.14 -5.44
N TYR A 141 19.46 -5.88 -4.30
CA TYR A 141 20.09 -6.14 -3.01
C TYR A 141 20.04 -7.62 -2.61
N ILE A 142 19.03 -8.40 -3.06
CA ILE A 142 19.01 -9.86 -2.90
C ILE A 142 20.24 -10.48 -3.57
N THR A 143 20.51 -10.14 -4.83
CA THR A 143 21.67 -10.64 -5.56
C THR A 143 23.00 -10.05 -5.09
N HIS A 144 22.97 -8.93 -4.37
CA HIS A 144 24.15 -8.35 -3.75
C HIS A 144 24.61 -9.15 -2.51
N VAL A 145 23.64 -9.55 -1.65
CA VAL A 145 23.94 -10.29 -0.42
C VAL A 145 24.12 -11.78 -0.64
N PHE A 146 23.25 -12.39 -1.44
CA PHE A 146 23.32 -13.82 -1.76
C PHE A 146 23.92 -14.02 -3.15
N LYS A 147 25.17 -14.49 -3.17
CA LYS A 147 25.90 -14.80 -4.41
C LYS A 147 25.51 -16.19 -4.94
N GLY A 148 25.74 -16.41 -6.25
CA GLY A 148 25.54 -17.72 -6.87
C GLY A 148 24.07 -18.10 -7.12
N GLY A 149 23.80 -19.40 -7.20
CA GLY A 149 22.50 -19.94 -7.60
C GLY A 149 21.36 -19.59 -6.65
N PHE A 150 21.62 -19.60 -5.34
CA PHE A 150 20.61 -19.29 -4.32
C PHE A 150 20.11 -17.83 -4.42
N GLY A 151 21.03 -16.88 -4.54
CA GLY A 151 20.65 -15.47 -4.69
C GLY A 151 19.88 -15.20 -5.97
N ARG A 152 20.29 -15.86 -7.07
CA ARG A 152 19.55 -15.77 -8.34
C ARG A 152 18.16 -16.37 -8.22
N PHE A 153 18.01 -17.52 -7.57
CA PHE A 153 16.71 -18.15 -7.32
C PHE A 153 15.78 -17.20 -6.52
N LEU A 154 16.25 -16.66 -5.39
CA LEU A 154 15.46 -15.74 -4.58
C LEU A 154 15.06 -14.48 -5.33
N ALA A 155 15.96 -13.90 -6.14
CA ALA A 155 15.68 -12.71 -6.92
C ALA A 155 14.65 -12.97 -8.03
N VAL A 156 14.76 -14.12 -8.74
CA VAL A 156 13.79 -14.52 -9.76
C VAL A 156 12.42 -14.80 -9.12
N PHE A 157 12.42 -15.54 -8.00
CA PHE A 157 11.17 -15.82 -7.26
C PHE A 157 10.49 -14.52 -6.81
N PHE A 158 11.24 -13.58 -6.22
CA PHE A 158 10.71 -12.26 -5.86
C PHE A 158 10.15 -11.51 -7.08
N ALA A 159 10.91 -11.47 -8.18
CA ALA A 159 10.50 -10.75 -9.38
C ALA A 159 9.20 -11.31 -9.97
N VAL A 160 9.08 -12.64 -10.05
CA VAL A 160 7.85 -13.31 -10.53
C VAL A 160 6.69 -13.03 -9.56
N ALA A 161 6.92 -13.13 -8.25
CA ALA A 161 5.90 -12.85 -7.26
C ALA A 161 5.38 -11.40 -7.35
N VAL A 162 6.25 -10.40 -7.52
CA VAL A 162 5.87 -8.99 -7.72
C VAL A 162 5.07 -8.80 -9.00
N ILE A 163 5.47 -9.43 -10.11
CA ILE A 163 4.75 -9.34 -11.38
C ILE A 163 3.32 -9.90 -11.22
N LEU A 164 3.17 -11.03 -10.56
CA LEU A 164 1.87 -11.65 -10.32
C LEU A 164 1.04 -10.87 -9.30
N ALA A 165 1.65 -10.48 -8.15
CA ALA A 165 0.98 -9.75 -7.09
C ALA A 165 0.52 -8.36 -7.51
N LEU A 166 1.44 -7.55 -8.01
CA LEU A 166 1.21 -6.12 -8.27
C LEU A 166 0.87 -5.87 -9.74
N GLY A 167 1.58 -6.53 -10.67
CA GLY A 167 1.37 -6.36 -12.10
C GLY A 167 0.00 -6.84 -12.56
N PHE A 168 -0.48 -7.94 -12.01
CA PHE A 168 -1.74 -8.55 -12.43
C PHE A 168 -2.81 -8.52 -11.34
N MET A 169 -2.71 -9.34 -10.30
CA MET A 169 -3.78 -9.56 -9.32
C MET A 169 -4.13 -8.28 -8.56
N GLY A 170 -3.14 -7.56 -8.06
CA GLY A 170 -3.36 -6.30 -7.36
C GLY A 170 -4.02 -5.24 -8.24
N ASN A 171 -3.57 -5.09 -9.49
CA ASN A 171 -4.20 -4.17 -10.42
C ASN A 171 -5.65 -4.54 -10.76
N MET A 172 -5.97 -5.84 -10.77
CA MET A 172 -7.36 -6.31 -10.90
C MET A 172 -8.21 -5.90 -9.67
N VAL A 173 -7.67 -6.01 -8.44
CA VAL A 173 -8.36 -5.55 -7.21
C VAL A 173 -8.70 -4.06 -7.31
N GLN A 174 -7.74 -3.25 -7.73
CA GLN A 174 -7.94 -1.80 -7.86
C GLN A 174 -9.05 -1.48 -8.87
N SER A 175 -8.96 -2.06 -10.08
CA SER A 175 -9.95 -1.85 -11.13
C SER A 175 -11.35 -2.37 -10.76
N ASN A 176 -11.41 -3.52 -10.09
CA ASN A 176 -12.65 -4.10 -9.59
C ASN A 176 -13.33 -3.16 -8.59
N SER A 177 -12.57 -2.68 -7.61
CA SER A 177 -13.07 -1.78 -6.57
C SER A 177 -13.57 -0.44 -7.13
N ILE A 178 -12.86 0.14 -8.11
CA ILE A 178 -13.34 1.34 -8.83
C ILE A 178 -14.67 1.06 -9.52
N SER A 179 -14.73 -0.03 -10.28
CA SER A 179 -15.92 -0.36 -11.08
C SER A 179 -17.14 -0.66 -10.23
N ASP A 180 -16.93 -1.34 -9.10
CA ASP A 180 -17.99 -1.65 -8.14
C ASP A 180 -18.50 -0.37 -7.43
N ALA A 181 -17.60 0.50 -7.00
CA ALA A 181 -17.94 1.77 -6.37
C ALA A 181 -18.75 2.68 -7.31
N PHE A 182 -18.38 2.75 -8.60
CA PHE A 182 -19.10 3.53 -9.59
C PHE A 182 -20.42 2.92 -9.99
N HIS A 183 -20.50 1.58 -10.02
CA HIS A 183 -21.76 0.89 -10.23
C HIS A 183 -22.76 1.23 -9.11
N THR A 184 -22.33 1.14 -7.86
CA THR A 184 -23.16 1.45 -6.68
C THR A 184 -23.56 2.93 -6.63
N ALA A 185 -22.65 3.84 -6.93
CA ALA A 185 -22.87 5.29 -6.76
C ALA A 185 -23.61 5.96 -7.93
N PHE A 186 -23.41 5.48 -9.16
CA PHE A 186 -23.85 6.12 -10.39
C PHE A 186 -24.62 5.19 -11.34
N ALA A 187 -24.80 3.92 -10.97
CA ALA A 187 -25.37 2.87 -11.83
C ALA A 187 -24.61 2.68 -13.16
N ILE A 188 -23.33 3.04 -13.21
CA ILE A 188 -22.48 2.83 -14.40
C ILE A 188 -22.17 1.33 -14.49
N PRO A 189 -22.36 0.69 -15.65
CA PRO A 189 -22.00 -0.73 -15.82
C PRO A 189 -20.51 -0.97 -15.54
N ARG A 190 -20.19 -2.03 -14.79
CA ARG A 190 -18.79 -2.33 -14.38
C ARG A 190 -17.84 -2.42 -15.58
N TRP A 191 -18.27 -3.03 -16.69
CA TRP A 191 -17.46 -3.14 -17.90
C TRP A 191 -17.11 -1.78 -18.49
N ALA A 192 -18.04 -0.81 -18.45
CA ALA A 192 -17.82 0.52 -19.02
C ALA A 192 -16.78 1.28 -18.18
N MET A 193 -16.90 1.24 -16.86
CA MET A 193 -15.91 1.86 -15.97
C MET A 193 -14.55 1.15 -16.08
N GLY A 194 -14.53 -0.19 -16.15
CA GLY A 194 -13.31 -0.96 -16.37
C GLY A 194 -12.60 -0.61 -17.68
N LEU A 195 -13.35 -0.38 -18.75
CA LEU A 195 -12.79 0.08 -20.03
C LEU A 195 -12.15 1.47 -19.90
N VAL A 196 -12.82 2.40 -19.24
CA VAL A 196 -12.28 3.75 -19.00
C VAL A 196 -10.97 3.67 -18.21
N VAL A 197 -10.93 2.90 -17.11
CA VAL A 197 -9.73 2.71 -16.29
C VAL A 197 -8.60 2.07 -17.11
N ALA A 198 -8.90 1.05 -17.93
CA ALA A 198 -7.91 0.37 -18.75
C ALA A 198 -7.32 1.29 -19.83
N LEU A 199 -8.15 2.12 -20.48
CA LEU A 199 -7.68 3.09 -21.50
C LEU A 199 -6.81 4.18 -20.87
N LEU A 200 -7.20 4.71 -19.71
CA LEU A 200 -6.39 5.68 -18.97
C LEU A 200 -5.06 5.07 -18.52
N ALA A 201 -5.07 3.83 -18.04
CA ALA A 201 -3.86 3.11 -17.66
C ALA A 201 -2.94 2.90 -18.87
N ALA A 202 -3.48 2.46 -20.01
CA ALA A 202 -2.72 2.30 -21.25
C ALA A 202 -2.05 3.62 -21.66
N PHE A 203 -2.77 4.74 -21.61
CA PHE A 203 -2.22 6.05 -21.93
C PHE A 203 -1.03 6.42 -21.03
N ILE A 204 -1.10 6.13 -19.73
CA ILE A 204 0.00 6.42 -18.80
C ILE A 204 1.16 5.44 -19.01
N PHE A 205 0.91 4.13 -19.13
CA PHE A 205 1.93 3.10 -19.28
C PHE A 205 2.82 3.31 -20.51
N LEU A 206 2.21 3.65 -21.66
CA LEU A 206 2.93 3.91 -22.91
C LEU A 206 3.82 5.16 -22.85
N GLY A 207 3.60 6.05 -21.89
CA GLY A 207 4.44 7.24 -21.67
C GLY A 207 5.69 6.99 -20.82
N GLY A 208 5.88 5.77 -20.32
CA GLY A 208 7.07 5.37 -19.56
C GLY A 208 7.22 6.07 -18.20
N ILE A 209 8.43 5.98 -17.63
CA ILE A 209 8.73 6.46 -16.26
C ILE A 209 8.42 7.95 -16.08
N SER A 210 8.74 8.77 -17.06
CA SER A 210 8.54 10.22 -16.98
C SER A 210 7.06 10.59 -16.85
N ARG A 211 6.17 9.90 -17.58
CA ARG A 211 4.73 10.13 -17.50
C ARG A 211 4.16 9.63 -16.18
N ILE A 212 4.61 8.45 -15.70
CA ILE A 212 4.25 7.91 -14.41
C ILE A 212 4.63 8.91 -13.30
N ALA A 213 5.88 9.36 -13.26
CA ALA A 213 6.36 10.32 -12.27
C ALA A 213 5.58 11.65 -12.29
N SER A 214 5.33 12.19 -13.48
CA SER A 214 4.58 13.44 -13.64
C SER A 214 3.10 13.30 -13.23
N PHE A 215 2.51 12.14 -13.46
CA PHE A 215 1.14 11.83 -13.05
C PHE A 215 1.05 11.73 -11.52
N THR A 216 1.88 10.91 -10.90
CA THR A 216 1.84 10.68 -9.44
C THR A 216 2.17 11.94 -8.65
N GLU A 217 3.15 12.74 -9.09
CA GLU A 217 3.53 14.01 -8.47
C GLU A 217 2.36 15.00 -8.35
N LYS A 218 1.47 15.02 -9.36
CA LYS A 218 0.33 15.93 -9.39
C LYS A 218 -0.92 15.36 -8.72
N VAL A 219 -1.19 14.08 -8.95
CA VAL A 219 -2.44 13.45 -8.50
C VAL A 219 -2.41 13.15 -7.01
N VAL A 220 -1.26 12.71 -6.46
CA VAL A 220 -1.17 12.32 -5.05
C VAL A 220 -1.54 13.45 -4.08
N PRO A 221 -1.02 14.68 -4.19
CA PRO A 221 -1.43 15.76 -3.30
C PRO A 221 -2.91 16.12 -3.45
N VAL A 222 -3.43 16.11 -4.68
CA VAL A 222 -4.84 16.46 -4.98
C VAL A 222 -5.79 15.41 -4.38
N MET A 223 -5.50 14.11 -4.60
CA MET A 223 -6.34 13.04 -4.06
C MET A 223 -6.34 13.02 -2.53
N ALA A 224 -5.18 13.23 -1.91
CA ALA A 224 -5.07 13.31 -0.46
C ALA A 224 -5.86 14.49 0.10
N ALA A 225 -5.70 15.69 -0.49
CA ALA A 225 -6.44 16.88 -0.06
C ALA A 225 -7.95 16.69 -0.20
N LEU A 226 -8.42 16.19 -1.35
CA LEU A 226 -9.84 15.93 -1.61
C LEU A 226 -10.43 14.99 -0.55
N TYR A 227 -9.76 13.86 -0.32
CA TYR A 227 -10.23 12.86 0.62
C TYR A 227 -10.22 13.35 2.07
N LEU A 228 -9.12 13.95 2.50
CA LEU A 228 -8.97 14.45 3.86
C LEU A 228 -9.97 15.57 4.17
N CYS A 229 -10.20 16.50 3.23
CA CYS A 229 -11.23 17.54 3.39
C CYS A 229 -12.62 16.93 3.54
N GLY A 230 -13.01 15.97 2.70
CA GLY A 230 -14.30 15.31 2.80
C GLY A 230 -14.46 14.51 4.09
N ALA A 231 -13.43 13.75 4.48
CA ALA A 231 -13.42 13.01 5.73
C ALA A 231 -13.53 13.93 6.95
N LEU A 232 -12.79 15.05 6.95
CA LEU A 232 -12.85 16.04 8.02
C LEU A 232 -14.25 16.65 8.17
N ILE A 233 -14.92 16.96 7.06
CA ILE A 233 -16.30 17.48 7.10
C ILE A 233 -17.24 16.46 7.78
N VAL A 234 -17.16 15.16 7.38
CA VAL A 234 -17.99 14.12 7.99
C VAL A 234 -17.69 13.93 9.47
N LEU A 235 -16.40 14.01 9.87
CA LEU A 235 -16.01 13.94 11.27
C LEU A 235 -16.52 15.13 12.09
N ILE A 236 -16.49 16.34 11.54
CA ILE A 236 -17.06 17.53 12.20
C ILE A 236 -18.57 17.35 12.40
N MET A 237 -19.28 16.82 11.42
CA MET A 237 -20.71 16.55 11.53
C MET A 237 -21.05 15.47 12.57
N ASN A 238 -20.14 14.51 12.79
CA ASN A 238 -20.28 13.44 13.77
C ASN A 238 -19.39 13.64 15.02
N ILE A 239 -19.02 14.89 15.34
CA ILE A 239 -18.03 15.21 16.38
C ILE A 239 -18.42 14.68 17.77
N GLY A 240 -19.73 14.60 18.07
CA GLY A 240 -20.23 14.04 19.33
C GLY A 240 -19.88 12.55 19.51
N ASN A 241 -19.76 11.79 18.42
CA ASN A 241 -19.43 10.37 18.44
C ASN A 241 -17.91 10.10 18.38
N LEU A 242 -17.10 11.13 18.10
CA LEU A 242 -15.66 10.98 17.90
C LEU A 242 -14.92 10.44 19.15
N PRO A 243 -15.23 10.90 20.39
CA PRO A 243 -14.60 10.36 21.59
C PRO A 243 -14.87 8.87 21.79
N SER A 244 -16.12 8.41 21.56
CA SER A 244 -16.47 6.99 21.65
C SER A 244 -15.85 6.16 20.54
N ALA A 245 -15.76 6.68 19.32
CA ALA A 245 -15.06 6.06 18.20
C ALA A 245 -13.57 5.84 18.50
N VAL A 246 -12.88 6.85 19.05
CA VAL A 246 -11.48 6.72 19.48
C VAL A 246 -11.34 5.73 20.62
N ALA A 247 -12.20 5.79 21.63
CA ALA A 247 -12.17 4.87 22.77
C ALA A 247 -12.37 3.41 22.31
N SER A 248 -13.28 3.16 21.35
CA SER A 248 -13.55 1.82 20.83
C SER A 248 -12.33 1.18 20.16
N ILE A 249 -11.43 1.95 19.55
CA ILE A 249 -10.18 1.46 18.98
C ILE A 249 -9.30 0.84 20.07
N PHE A 250 -9.12 1.53 21.20
CA PHE A 250 -8.28 1.03 22.30
C PHE A 250 -8.95 -0.10 23.06
N VAL A 251 -10.24 0.03 23.39
CA VAL A 251 -11.00 -1.04 24.06
C VAL A 251 -11.05 -2.28 23.18
N GLY A 252 -11.37 -2.14 21.90
CA GLY A 252 -11.46 -3.25 20.95
C GLY A 252 -10.12 -3.94 20.69
N ALA A 253 -8.99 -3.25 20.89
CA ALA A 253 -7.67 -3.84 20.71
C ALA A 253 -7.33 -4.90 21.78
N PHE A 254 -7.81 -4.74 23.01
CA PHE A 254 -7.44 -5.60 24.16
C PHE A 254 -8.64 -6.30 24.80
N CYS A 255 -9.83 -5.70 24.71
CA CYS A 255 -11.05 -6.22 25.31
C CYS A 255 -12.23 -6.11 24.33
N PRO A 256 -12.19 -6.75 23.14
CA PRO A 256 -13.24 -6.57 22.10
C PRO A 256 -14.63 -7.03 22.60
N ARG A 257 -14.70 -7.99 23.54
CA ARG A 257 -15.96 -8.45 24.16
C ARG A 257 -16.63 -7.40 25.05
N ALA A 258 -15.92 -6.34 25.44
CA ALA A 258 -16.48 -5.24 26.21
C ALA A 258 -17.29 -4.25 25.33
N LEU A 259 -17.20 -4.37 24.01
CA LEU A 259 -17.98 -3.58 23.07
C LEU A 259 -19.37 -4.22 22.90
N ALA A 260 -20.41 -3.42 22.99
CA ALA A 260 -21.79 -3.86 22.74
C ALA A 260 -22.03 -4.14 21.25
N GLY A 261 -23.02 -4.96 20.94
CA GLY A 261 -23.44 -5.23 19.58
C GLY A 261 -22.68 -6.35 18.88
N SER A 262 -22.55 -6.28 17.57
CA SER A 262 -21.95 -7.30 16.69
C SER A 262 -20.46 -7.58 16.97
N ALA A 263 -19.75 -6.61 17.57
CA ALA A 263 -18.37 -6.78 17.99
C ALA A 263 -18.18 -7.84 19.11
N ALA A 264 -19.25 -8.28 19.76
CA ALA A 264 -19.22 -9.25 20.88
C ALA A 264 -18.61 -10.62 20.50
N GLY A 265 -18.66 -11.01 19.22
CA GLY A 265 -18.05 -12.26 18.71
C GLY A 265 -16.56 -12.15 18.36
N MET A 266 -16.01 -10.95 18.35
CA MET A 266 -14.64 -10.70 17.92
C MET A 266 -13.61 -11.00 19.01
N THR A 267 -12.40 -11.36 18.62
CA THR A 267 -11.30 -11.66 19.53
C THR A 267 -10.10 -10.75 19.28
N VAL A 268 -9.24 -10.59 20.30
CA VAL A 268 -7.95 -9.87 20.16
C VAL A 268 -7.13 -10.44 19.00
N ARG A 269 -7.15 -11.75 18.82
CA ARG A 269 -6.46 -12.42 17.70
C ARG A 269 -6.99 -11.97 16.35
N MET A 270 -8.33 -11.85 16.20
CA MET A 270 -8.94 -11.35 14.96
C MET A 270 -8.58 -9.89 14.70
N ALA A 271 -8.68 -9.04 15.73
CA ALA A 271 -8.28 -7.64 15.63
C ALA A 271 -6.83 -7.49 15.19
N MET A 272 -5.91 -8.24 15.80
CA MET A 272 -4.49 -8.25 15.45
C MET A 272 -4.27 -8.76 14.02
N ARG A 273 -4.88 -9.90 13.65
CA ARG A 273 -4.74 -10.50 12.31
C ARG A 273 -5.17 -9.52 11.21
N TYR A 274 -6.41 -9.06 11.29
CA TYR A 274 -6.97 -8.20 10.25
C TYR A 274 -6.32 -6.81 10.27
N GLY A 275 -6.00 -6.30 11.44
CA GLY A 275 -5.27 -5.04 11.58
C GLY A 275 -3.90 -5.09 10.91
N VAL A 276 -3.07 -6.07 11.26
CA VAL A 276 -1.72 -6.19 10.69
C VAL A 276 -1.78 -6.50 9.19
N ALA A 277 -2.60 -7.48 8.77
CA ALA A 277 -2.66 -7.88 7.36
C ALA A 277 -3.15 -6.75 6.45
N ARG A 278 -4.24 -6.07 6.81
CA ARG A 278 -4.78 -4.97 6.00
C ARG A 278 -3.96 -3.69 6.12
N GLY A 279 -3.34 -3.44 7.27
CA GLY A 279 -2.39 -2.34 7.44
C GLY A 279 -1.17 -2.47 6.55
N LEU A 280 -0.56 -3.64 6.50
CA LEU A 280 0.59 -3.94 5.64
C LEU A 280 0.24 -3.93 4.15
N PHE A 281 -0.93 -4.43 3.78
CA PHE A 281 -1.43 -4.32 2.41
C PHE A 281 -1.55 -2.85 1.97
N SER A 282 -1.91 -1.94 2.87
CA SER A 282 -2.02 -0.51 2.59
C SER A 282 -0.65 0.16 2.50
N ASN A 283 0.16 0.10 3.56
CA ASN A 283 1.41 0.86 3.64
C ASN A 283 2.64 0.18 3.02
N GLU A 284 2.53 -1.09 2.62
CA GLU A 284 3.54 -1.88 1.90
C GLU A 284 4.91 -2.03 2.61
N ALA A 285 5.03 -1.68 3.89
CA ALA A 285 6.29 -1.75 4.62
C ALA A 285 6.77 -3.20 4.82
N GLY A 286 7.95 -3.53 4.31
CA GLY A 286 8.50 -4.87 4.35
C GLY A 286 8.06 -5.77 3.20
N MET A 287 7.21 -5.29 2.29
CA MET A 287 6.76 -6.06 1.13
C MET A 287 7.77 -6.05 -0.03
N GLY A 288 8.70 -5.10 -0.06
CA GLY A 288 9.67 -4.98 -1.15
C GLY A 288 9.13 -4.28 -2.40
N SER A 289 7.94 -3.71 -2.35
CA SER A 289 7.29 -3.02 -3.47
C SER A 289 7.84 -1.62 -3.67
N THR A 290 7.67 -0.74 -2.67
CA THR A 290 8.09 0.67 -2.71
C THR A 290 9.58 0.91 -2.91
N PRO A 291 10.52 0.01 -2.54
CA PRO A 291 11.94 0.14 -2.88
C PRO A 291 12.22 0.39 -4.36
N HIS A 292 11.34 -0.06 -5.26
CA HIS A 292 11.50 0.22 -6.70
C HIS A 292 11.38 1.72 -7.03
N ALA A 293 10.50 2.45 -6.36
CA ALA A 293 10.39 3.90 -6.50
C ALA A 293 11.54 4.62 -5.79
N HIS A 294 11.84 4.20 -4.56
CA HIS A 294 12.89 4.81 -3.77
C HIS A 294 14.30 4.63 -4.37
N ALA A 295 14.55 3.54 -5.09
CA ALA A 295 15.83 3.29 -5.77
C ALA A 295 16.18 4.35 -6.81
N ILE A 296 15.19 4.81 -7.58
CA ILE A 296 15.41 5.71 -8.71
C ILE A 296 15.42 7.19 -8.32
N ALA A 297 15.21 7.49 -7.04
CA ALA A 297 15.31 8.85 -6.51
C ALA A 297 16.76 9.38 -6.63
N ASP A 298 16.87 10.63 -7.06
CA ASP A 298 18.14 11.36 -7.10
C ASP A 298 18.36 12.06 -5.76
N VAL A 299 19.15 11.45 -4.89
CA VAL A 299 19.51 11.95 -3.56
C VAL A 299 21.02 11.83 -3.32
N LYS A 300 21.54 12.66 -2.43
CA LYS A 300 22.96 12.67 -2.10
C LYS A 300 23.34 11.49 -1.20
N ASP A 301 22.55 11.29 -0.16
CA ASP A 301 22.75 10.24 0.83
C ASP A 301 21.56 9.24 0.76
N PRO A 302 21.79 7.92 0.67
CA PRO A 302 20.73 6.90 0.66
C PRO A 302 19.72 7.02 1.82
N GLU A 303 20.22 7.45 2.98
CA GLU A 303 19.45 7.63 4.21
C GLU A 303 18.40 8.74 4.10
N GLU A 304 18.63 9.74 3.24
CA GLU A 304 17.62 10.78 2.94
C GLU A 304 16.36 10.16 2.36
N GLN A 305 16.52 9.19 1.47
CA GLN A 305 15.39 8.50 0.89
C GLN A 305 14.74 7.52 1.88
N GLY A 306 15.50 6.96 2.81
CA GLY A 306 14.95 6.21 3.94
C GLY A 306 14.05 7.06 4.83
N GLU A 307 14.46 8.29 5.17
CA GLU A 307 13.65 9.24 5.91
C GLU A 307 12.35 9.59 5.17
N VAL A 308 12.44 9.80 3.86
CA VAL A 308 11.28 10.11 3.00
C VAL A 308 10.30 8.93 2.95
N ALA A 309 10.80 7.69 2.84
CA ALA A 309 9.97 6.48 2.83
C ALA A 309 9.16 6.31 4.12
N MET A 310 9.74 6.61 5.29
CA MET A 310 9.02 6.57 6.57
C MET A 310 7.81 7.52 6.59
N ILE A 311 7.93 8.70 5.99
CA ILE A 311 6.82 9.66 5.92
C ILE A 311 5.70 9.13 5.00
N GLY A 312 6.03 8.37 3.96
CA GLY A 312 5.02 7.68 3.14
C GLY A 312 4.11 6.77 3.97
N VAL A 313 4.70 5.87 4.77
CA VAL A 313 3.95 4.99 5.69
C VAL A 313 3.15 5.78 6.72
N PHE A 314 3.72 6.87 7.26
CA PHE A 314 3.01 7.72 8.20
C PHE A 314 1.77 8.35 7.57
N ILE A 315 1.89 8.92 6.38
CA ILE A 315 0.76 9.54 5.65
C ILE A 315 -0.30 8.48 5.34
N ASP A 316 0.10 7.32 4.83
CA ASP A 316 -0.82 6.24 4.48
C ASP A 316 -1.67 5.81 5.68
N THR A 317 -1.02 5.39 6.75
CA THR A 317 -1.70 4.69 7.85
C THR A 317 -2.17 5.65 8.95
N PHE A 318 -1.29 6.55 9.45
CA PHE A 318 -1.65 7.44 10.56
C PHE A 318 -2.51 8.63 10.14
N VAL A 319 -2.49 9.01 8.84
CA VAL A 319 -3.33 10.09 8.34
C VAL A 319 -4.52 9.53 7.57
N VAL A 320 -4.30 8.97 6.37
CA VAL A 320 -5.40 8.64 5.44
C VAL A 320 -6.28 7.50 5.97
N LEU A 321 -5.66 6.37 6.37
CA LEU A 321 -6.40 5.21 6.87
C LEU A 321 -7.10 5.53 8.20
N THR A 322 -6.46 6.26 9.10
CA THR A 322 -7.07 6.69 10.37
C THR A 322 -8.30 7.56 10.14
N MET A 323 -8.27 8.48 9.16
CA MET A 323 -9.43 9.29 8.80
C MET A 323 -10.60 8.41 8.33
N THR A 324 -10.33 7.41 7.49
CA THR A 324 -11.35 6.43 7.07
C THR A 324 -11.96 5.69 8.27
N ALA A 325 -11.10 5.18 9.14
CA ALA A 325 -11.54 4.45 10.33
C ALA A 325 -12.43 5.29 11.24
N LEU A 326 -12.01 6.53 11.51
CA LEU A 326 -12.77 7.44 12.36
C LEU A 326 -14.12 7.82 11.73
N VAL A 327 -14.17 8.05 10.40
CA VAL A 327 -15.43 8.29 9.68
C VAL A 327 -16.37 7.11 9.85
N ILE A 328 -15.90 5.87 9.63
CA ILE A 328 -16.75 4.66 9.77
C ILE A 328 -17.21 4.48 11.20
N LEU A 329 -16.31 4.61 12.19
CA LEU A 329 -16.64 4.40 13.60
C LEU A 329 -17.57 5.50 14.17
N SER A 330 -17.36 6.76 13.78
CA SER A 330 -18.19 7.88 14.27
C SER A 330 -19.56 7.97 13.58
N SER A 331 -19.72 7.35 12.42
CA SER A 331 -20.98 7.34 11.67
C SER A 331 -22.06 6.44 12.28
N GLY A 332 -21.63 5.43 13.07
CA GLY A 332 -22.52 4.44 13.68
C GLY A 332 -23.04 3.34 12.74
N VAL A 333 -22.60 3.30 11.49
CA VAL A 333 -23.09 2.30 10.50
C VAL A 333 -22.42 0.92 10.62
N LEU A 334 -21.36 0.80 11.41
CA LEU A 334 -20.52 -0.40 11.41
C LEU A 334 -21.31 -1.66 11.80
N ASP A 335 -22.11 -1.60 12.85
CA ASP A 335 -22.86 -2.76 13.35
C ASP A 335 -23.91 -3.23 12.32
N GLU A 336 -24.65 -2.30 11.71
CA GLU A 336 -25.59 -2.60 10.64
C GLU A 336 -24.91 -3.28 9.45
N MET A 337 -23.73 -2.81 9.07
CA MET A 337 -22.97 -3.40 7.95
C MET A 337 -22.45 -4.79 8.28
N ILE A 338 -22.03 -5.04 9.52
CA ILE A 338 -21.61 -6.36 9.99
C ILE A 338 -22.81 -7.33 9.95
N ASP A 339 -23.95 -6.94 10.48
CA ASP A 339 -25.17 -7.76 10.50
C ASP A 339 -25.68 -8.08 9.10
N ALA A 340 -25.51 -7.14 8.15
CA ALA A 340 -25.82 -7.34 6.74
C ALA A 340 -24.77 -8.18 5.99
N GLY A 341 -23.66 -8.59 6.63
CA GLY A 341 -22.55 -9.30 5.97
C GLY A 341 -21.81 -8.45 4.91
N THR A 342 -21.94 -7.12 5.01
CA THR A 342 -21.37 -6.18 4.03
C THR A 342 -19.95 -5.79 4.44
N THR A 343 -19.03 -5.76 3.47
CA THR A 343 -17.62 -5.41 3.72
C THR A 343 -17.06 -4.52 2.61
N GLY A 344 -15.86 -3.96 2.82
CA GLY A 344 -15.15 -3.20 1.80
C GLY A 344 -15.75 -1.83 1.50
N THR A 345 -15.72 -1.43 0.23
CA THR A 345 -16.12 -0.08 -0.22
C THR A 345 -17.56 0.33 0.18
N PRO A 346 -18.59 -0.54 0.12
CA PRO A 346 -19.94 -0.16 0.52
C PRO A 346 -20.05 0.34 1.96
N VAL A 347 -19.25 -0.19 2.89
CA VAL A 347 -19.21 0.27 4.29
C VAL A 347 -18.74 1.73 4.37
N ALA A 348 -17.67 2.07 3.65
CA ALA A 348 -17.19 3.44 3.59
C ALA A 348 -18.21 4.37 2.91
N GLN A 349 -18.88 3.92 1.84
CA GLN A 349 -19.93 4.67 1.16
C GLN A 349 -21.11 4.97 2.09
N ALA A 350 -21.55 4.00 2.89
CA ALA A 350 -22.59 4.17 3.89
C ALA A 350 -22.16 5.17 4.99
N ALA A 351 -20.91 5.05 5.46
CA ALA A 351 -20.38 5.97 6.48
C ALA A 351 -20.32 7.43 6.00
N PHE A 352 -19.83 7.66 4.78
CA PHE A 352 -19.83 9.01 4.20
C PHE A 352 -21.23 9.54 3.89
N ALA A 353 -22.23 8.66 3.66
CA ALA A 353 -23.62 9.06 3.45
C ALA A 353 -24.26 9.67 4.71
N THR A 354 -23.77 9.36 5.90
CA THR A 354 -24.28 9.99 7.15
C THR A 354 -24.02 11.49 7.18
N GLY A 355 -22.89 11.95 6.61
CA GLY A 355 -22.60 13.37 6.46
C GLY A 355 -23.11 13.95 5.15
N PHE A 356 -22.80 13.32 4.03
CA PHE A 356 -23.09 13.86 2.70
C PHE A 356 -24.42 13.37 2.11
N LYS A 357 -25.22 12.59 2.86
CA LYS A 357 -26.49 12.00 2.38
C LYS A 357 -26.25 11.26 1.04
N GLY A 358 -27.12 11.44 0.06
CA GLY A 358 -27.02 10.79 -1.25
C GLY A 358 -25.77 11.11 -2.07
N PHE A 359 -24.98 12.13 -1.67
CA PHE A 359 -23.69 12.44 -2.30
C PHE A 359 -22.54 11.59 -1.73
N GLY A 360 -22.66 11.03 -0.51
CA GLY A 360 -21.62 10.24 0.15
C GLY A 360 -21.05 9.10 -0.71
N PRO A 361 -21.88 8.20 -1.26
CA PRO A 361 -21.41 7.12 -2.13
C PRO A 361 -20.67 7.64 -3.38
N LYS A 362 -21.13 8.75 -3.97
CA LYS A 362 -20.51 9.39 -5.13
C LYS A 362 -19.15 9.98 -4.79
N PHE A 363 -19.03 10.63 -3.64
CA PHE A 363 -17.78 11.18 -3.14
C PHE A 363 -16.73 10.06 -2.94
N VAL A 364 -17.12 8.97 -2.27
CA VAL A 364 -16.22 7.82 -2.04
C VAL A 364 -15.81 7.18 -3.36
N ALA A 365 -16.73 7.02 -4.33
CA ALA A 365 -16.41 6.46 -5.63
C ALA A 365 -15.37 7.32 -6.38
N VAL A 366 -15.50 8.65 -6.37
CA VAL A 366 -14.55 9.57 -6.99
C VAL A 366 -13.19 9.52 -6.27
N CYS A 367 -13.17 9.53 -4.94
CA CYS A 367 -11.93 9.40 -4.17
C CYS A 367 -11.24 8.06 -4.45
N LEU A 368 -12.01 6.97 -4.49
CA LEU A 368 -11.50 5.64 -4.79
C LEU A 368 -10.95 5.55 -6.23
N LEU A 369 -11.55 6.23 -7.19
CA LEU A 369 -10.98 6.33 -8.54
C LEU A 369 -9.56 6.91 -8.49
N PHE A 370 -9.36 8.04 -7.80
CA PHE A 370 -8.03 8.63 -7.69
C PHE A 370 -7.05 7.72 -6.94
N PHE A 371 -7.45 7.16 -5.81
CA PHE A 371 -6.63 6.29 -4.98
C PHE A 371 -6.26 5.00 -5.70
N ALA A 372 -7.24 4.24 -6.13
CA ALA A 372 -7.01 2.95 -6.77
C ALA A 372 -6.37 3.09 -8.17
N PHE A 373 -6.70 4.13 -8.93
CA PHE A 373 -6.04 4.36 -10.21
C PHE A 373 -4.57 4.76 -10.05
N SER A 374 -4.24 5.61 -9.05
CA SER A 374 -2.84 5.92 -8.75
C SER A 374 -2.07 4.67 -8.31
N THR A 375 -2.72 3.75 -7.58
CA THR A 375 -2.12 2.47 -7.19
C THR A 375 -1.87 1.57 -8.40
N ILE A 376 -2.79 1.49 -9.37
CA ILE A 376 -2.56 0.79 -10.64
C ILE A 376 -1.27 1.29 -11.30
N ILE A 377 -1.07 2.60 -11.33
CA ILE A 377 0.11 3.21 -11.96
C ILE A 377 1.40 2.89 -11.17
N GLY A 378 1.37 2.99 -9.83
CA GLY A 378 2.51 2.68 -8.97
C GLY A 378 2.89 1.19 -9.02
N TRP A 379 1.91 0.30 -8.92
CA TRP A 379 2.14 -1.14 -8.95
C TRP A 379 2.58 -1.65 -10.33
N TYR A 380 2.01 -1.11 -11.40
CA TYR A 380 2.54 -1.36 -12.74
C TYR A 380 4.02 -0.96 -12.83
N PHE A 381 4.39 0.20 -12.29
CA PHE A 381 5.79 0.65 -12.31
C PHE A 381 6.71 -0.34 -11.57
N PHE A 382 6.31 -0.86 -10.41
CA PHE A 382 7.09 -1.84 -9.66
C PHE A 382 7.23 -3.17 -10.42
N ALA A 383 6.13 -3.66 -10.97
CA ALA A 383 6.15 -4.88 -11.79
C ALA A 383 7.00 -4.70 -13.07
N ARG A 384 6.90 -3.54 -13.73
CA ARG A 384 7.72 -3.18 -14.90
C ARG A 384 9.22 -3.27 -14.61
N GLN A 385 9.68 -2.85 -13.43
CA GLN A 385 11.10 -2.97 -13.06
C GLN A 385 11.53 -4.43 -12.95
N ASN A 386 10.67 -5.32 -12.48
CA ASN A 386 10.94 -6.75 -12.37
C ASN A 386 10.88 -7.45 -13.74
N VAL A 387 9.96 -7.07 -14.61
CA VAL A 387 9.93 -7.54 -16.02
C VAL A 387 11.22 -7.16 -16.73
N LYS A 388 11.67 -5.91 -16.54
CA LYS A 388 12.92 -5.42 -17.13
C LYS A 388 14.15 -6.17 -16.60
N TYR A 389 14.14 -6.53 -15.31
CA TYR A 389 15.19 -7.36 -14.70
C TYR A 389 15.25 -8.78 -15.28
N LEU A 390 14.08 -9.43 -15.51
CA LEU A 390 14.02 -10.82 -15.99
C LEU A 390 14.25 -10.94 -17.49
N TRP A 391 13.67 -10.06 -18.30
CA TRP A 391 13.58 -10.21 -19.76
C TRP A 391 14.07 -8.98 -20.54
N GLY A 392 14.56 -7.95 -19.85
CA GLY A 392 15.08 -6.75 -20.50
C GLY A 392 14.00 -5.75 -20.96
N ALA A 393 14.43 -4.64 -21.52
CA ALA A 393 13.55 -3.52 -21.90
C ALA A 393 12.51 -3.87 -22.99
N LYS A 394 12.84 -4.83 -23.88
CA LYS A 394 11.95 -5.23 -24.97
C LYS A 394 10.66 -5.91 -24.48
N ALA A 395 10.69 -6.56 -23.30
CA ALA A 395 9.54 -7.22 -22.71
C ALA A 395 8.52 -6.25 -22.07
N VAL A 396 8.88 -5.00 -21.88
CA VAL A 396 8.03 -4.00 -21.20
C VAL A 396 6.76 -3.69 -21.97
N LEU A 397 6.84 -3.54 -23.30
CA LEU A 397 5.66 -3.21 -24.10
C LEU A 397 4.62 -4.34 -24.13
N PRO A 398 4.96 -5.61 -24.47
CA PRO A 398 3.99 -6.70 -24.38
C PRO A 398 3.44 -6.89 -22.95
N PHE A 399 4.27 -6.75 -21.93
CA PHE A 399 3.80 -6.76 -20.55
C PHE A 399 2.76 -5.68 -20.28
N SER A 400 3.00 -4.44 -20.73
CA SER A 400 2.05 -3.33 -20.55
C SER A 400 0.68 -3.62 -21.16
N ILE A 401 0.65 -4.21 -22.36
CA ILE A 401 -0.59 -4.60 -23.06
C ILE A 401 -1.34 -5.67 -22.23
N ILE A 402 -0.62 -6.67 -21.71
CA ILE A 402 -1.21 -7.73 -20.89
C ILE A 402 -1.78 -7.14 -19.60
N VAL A 403 -1.05 -6.23 -18.91
CA VAL A 403 -1.55 -5.58 -17.69
C VAL A 403 -2.82 -4.78 -17.96
N VAL A 404 -2.90 -4.03 -19.07
CA VAL A 404 -4.12 -3.31 -19.45
C VAL A 404 -5.31 -4.26 -19.62
N ALA A 405 -5.09 -5.41 -20.25
CA ALA A 405 -6.13 -6.44 -20.37
C ALA A 405 -6.55 -6.99 -19.00
N PHE A 406 -5.61 -7.23 -18.08
CA PHE A 406 -5.93 -7.65 -16.71
C PHE A 406 -6.67 -6.57 -15.91
N VAL A 407 -6.33 -5.30 -16.07
CA VAL A 407 -7.08 -4.18 -15.48
C VAL A 407 -8.54 -4.20 -15.95
N PHE A 408 -8.79 -4.40 -17.24
CA PHE A 408 -10.14 -4.53 -17.77
C PHE A 408 -10.86 -5.77 -17.23
N LEU A 409 -10.22 -6.94 -17.31
CA LEU A 409 -10.79 -8.21 -16.82
C LEU A 409 -11.12 -8.17 -15.33
N GLY A 410 -10.29 -7.50 -14.52
CA GLY A 410 -10.51 -7.32 -13.09
C GLY A 410 -11.83 -6.65 -12.76
N SER A 411 -12.30 -5.72 -13.59
CA SER A 411 -13.59 -5.06 -13.44
C SER A 411 -14.81 -5.99 -13.60
N LEU A 412 -14.62 -7.14 -14.26
CA LEU A 412 -15.68 -8.10 -14.58
C LEU A 412 -15.74 -9.28 -13.61
N LEU A 413 -14.69 -9.52 -12.83
CA LEU A 413 -14.59 -10.67 -11.96
C LEU A 413 -15.28 -10.46 -10.62
N LYS A 414 -15.56 -11.59 -9.93
CA LYS A 414 -16.06 -11.55 -8.55
C LYS A 414 -14.97 -11.01 -7.61
N VAL A 415 -15.34 -10.07 -6.76
CA VAL A 415 -14.44 -9.36 -5.82
C VAL A 415 -13.63 -10.35 -4.97
N GLU A 416 -14.27 -11.37 -4.41
CA GLU A 416 -13.65 -12.33 -3.48
C GLU A 416 -12.45 -13.08 -4.08
N LEU A 417 -12.61 -13.64 -5.29
CA LEU A 417 -11.52 -14.37 -5.96
C LEU A 417 -10.31 -13.48 -6.23
N VAL A 418 -10.56 -12.24 -6.67
CA VAL A 418 -9.49 -11.29 -7.01
C VAL A 418 -8.69 -10.90 -5.76
N TRP A 419 -9.39 -10.67 -4.64
CA TRP A 419 -8.73 -10.38 -3.36
C TRP A 419 -7.92 -11.56 -2.84
N ASN A 420 -8.46 -12.79 -2.87
CA ASN A 420 -7.78 -13.98 -2.37
C ASN A 420 -6.48 -14.27 -3.17
N LEU A 421 -6.51 -14.12 -4.48
CA LEU A 421 -5.32 -14.24 -5.33
C LEU A 421 -4.29 -13.14 -5.04
N SER A 422 -4.75 -11.90 -4.86
CA SER A 422 -3.87 -10.79 -4.52
C SER A 422 -3.19 -11.03 -3.16
N ASP A 423 -3.95 -11.43 -2.15
CA ASP A 423 -3.41 -11.72 -0.80
C ASP A 423 -2.36 -12.84 -0.85
N LEU A 424 -2.60 -13.91 -1.61
CA LEU A 424 -1.65 -15.02 -1.75
C LEU A 424 -0.31 -14.54 -2.35
N PHE A 425 -0.35 -13.86 -3.50
CA PHE A 425 0.88 -13.45 -4.19
C PHE A 425 1.60 -12.32 -3.44
N ASN A 426 0.87 -11.41 -2.80
CA ASN A 426 1.46 -10.42 -1.90
C ASN A 426 2.21 -11.11 -0.75
N GLY A 427 1.64 -12.14 -0.15
CA GLY A 427 2.30 -12.92 0.89
C GLY A 427 3.60 -13.57 0.40
N LEU A 428 3.59 -14.15 -0.80
CA LEU A 428 4.76 -14.83 -1.37
C LEU A 428 5.92 -13.88 -1.67
N MET A 429 5.65 -12.65 -2.12
CA MET A 429 6.74 -11.71 -2.44
C MET A 429 7.45 -11.17 -1.19
N VAL A 430 6.79 -11.15 -0.04
CA VAL A 430 7.36 -10.66 1.23
C VAL A 430 8.54 -11.51 1.68
N ILE A 431 8.45 -12.83 1.53
CA ILE A 431 9.42 -13.79 2.10
C ILE A 431 10.86 -13.52 1.63
N PRO A 432 11.17 -13.51 0.30
CA PRO A 432 12.54 -13.27 -0.15
C PRO A 432 13.05 -11.87 0.19
N ASN A 433 12.14 -10.89 0.23
CA ASN A 433 12.50 -9.53 0.63
C ASN A 433 12.97 -9.46 2.09
N LEU A 434 12.20 -10.02 3.03
CA LEU A 434 12.57 -10.00 4.45
C LEU A 434 13.83 -10.81 4.74
N ILE A 435 14.06 -11.93 4.06
CA ILE A 435 15.31 -12.69 4.16
C ILE A 435 16.52 -11.80 3.81
N ALA A 436 16.44 -11.07 2.71
CA ALA A 436 17.51 -10.17 2.29
C ALA A 436 17.67 -8.95 3.22
N LEU A 437 16.57 -8.38 3.69
CA LEU A 437 16.58 -7.28 4.66
C LEU A 437 17.30 -7.67 5.96
N LEU A 438 16.93 -8.80 6.54
CA LEU A 438 17.53 -9.30 7.77
C LEU A 438 19.03 -9.57 7.58
N ALA A 439 19.44 -10.18 6.47
CA ALA A 439 20.83 -10.43 6.13
C ALA A 439 21.64 -9.12 5.95
N LEU A 440 21.02 -8.06 5.40
CA LEU A 440 21.65 -6.75 5.17
C LEU A 440 21.41 -5.75 6.32
N SER A 441 20.83 -6.17 7.42
CA SER A 441 20.52 -5.27 8.54
C SER A 441 21.74 -4.53 9.10
N GLY A 442 22.92 -5.17 9.07
CA GLY A 442 24.20 -4.54 9.44
C GLY A 442 24.57 -3.36 8.56
N VAL A 443 24.30 -3.45 7.25
CA VAL A 443 24.55 -2.37 6.28
C VAL A 443 23.64 -1.16 6.59
N VAL A 444 22.35 -1.43 6.86
CA VAL A 444 21.39 -0.38 7.23
C VAL A 444 21.76 0.28 8.56
N ALA A 445 22.14 -0.51 9.57
CA ALA A 445 22.51 0.00 10.89
C ALA A 445 23.77 0.90 10.82
N LYS A 446 24.77 0.48 10.03
CA LYS A 446 25.99 1.27 9.80
C LYS A 446 25.66 2.59 9.09
N ALA A 447 24.87 2.53 8.02
CA ALA A 447 24.41 3.70 7.29
C ALA A 447 23.67 4.70 8.20
N ALA A 448 22.69 4.22 8.97
CA ALA A 448 21.95 5.05 9.93
C ALA A 448 22.85 5.66 11.03
N ALA A 449 23.90 4.97 11.45
CA ALA A 449 24.86 5.46 12.43
C ALA A 449 25.80 6.53 11.86
N GLU A 450 26.28 6.36 10.62
CA GLU A 450 27.12 7.33 9.91
C GLU A 450 26.34 8.60 9.60
N PHE A 451 25.12 8.48 9.11
CA PHE A 451 24.25 9.61 8.79
C PHE A 451 23.83 10.42 10.03
N ARG A 452 23.88 9.79 11.21
CA ARG A 452 23.63 10.49 12.47
C ARG A 452 24.71 11.51 12.81
N LYS A 453 25.94 11.29 12.37
CA LYS A 453 27.08 12.18 12.66
C LYS A 453 27.08 13.43 11.76
N LYS A 454 26.30 13.39 10.66
CA LYS A 454 26.03 14.54 9.79
C LYS A 454 24.81 15.32 10.28
#